data_2c5328031ab3699c620abfaabf00205a
#
_entry.id   2c5328031ab3699c620abfaabf00205a
#
_cell.length_a   1.000
_cell.length_b   1.000
_cell.length_c   1.000
_cell.angle_alpha   90.00
_cell.angle_beta   90.00
_cell.angle_gamma   90.00
#
_symmetry.space_group_name_H-M   'P 1'
#
loop_
_entity.id
_entity.type
_entity.pdbx_description
1 polymer ?
#
loop_
_entity_poly.entity_id
_entity_poly.type
_entity_poly.pdbx_seq_one_letter_code
_entity_poly.pdbx_strand_id
1 'polypeptide(L)'
;MMWSHYANNHKGICVELNMAHVIKYLDGRYGTVVNNVGIEVQYKDIVQKPDYFKNFQNYHEYQISTKGKDWEYEQEWRLYIIDPSPRYMGIPFKPKKGKTYDWKITRVYPVLGGECFEAIYLGAMISDEEKQSVIRLARKLNKDIKIYQMTVNPDAFKLDVSEVMQDA
;
A
#
# COMPACT_ATOMS: atom_id res chain seq x y z
N MET A 1 6.74 11.61 -12.32
CA MET A 1 7.31 11.81 -10.95
C MET A 1 7.26 10.55 -10.11
N MET A 2 6.17 9.77 -10.05
CA MET A 2 6.07 8.56 -9.20
C MET A 2 7.21 7.55 -9.40
N TRP A 3 7.55 7.22 -10.64
CA TRP A 3 8.64 6.30 -10.97
C TRP A 3 10.03 6.77 -10.49
N SER A 4 10.27 8.08 -10.51
CA SER A 4 11.53 8.63 -10.00
C SER A 4 11.61 8.56 -8.48
N HIS A 5 10.52 8.86 -7.78
CA HIS A 5 10.50 8.91 -6.33
C HIS A 5 10.38 7.53 -5.67
N TYR A 6 9.50 6.67 -6.20
CA TYR A 6 9.11 5.42 -5.52
C TYR A 6 9.65 4.16 -6.18
N ALA A 7 10.15 4.25 -7.40
CA ALA A 7 10.70 3.11 -8.13
C ALA A 7 12.19 3.28 -8.47
N ASN A 8 12.97 3.82 -7.54
CA ASN A 8 14.43 3.96 -7.66
C ASN A 8 14.88 4.53 -9.01
N ASN A 9 14.35 5.71 -9.38
CA ASN A 9 14.65 6.36 -10.66
C ASN A 9 14.41 5.42 -11.87
N HIS A 10 13.22 4.85 -11.97
CA HIS A 10 12.81 3.92 -13.03
C HIS A 10 13.51 2.55 -13.06
N LYS A 11 14.31 2.22 -12.04
CA LYS A 11 14.97 0.91 -11.91
C LYS A 11 14.15 -0.12 -11.14
N GLY A 12 13.17 0.33 -10.35
CA GLY A 12 12.30 -0.53 -9.55
C GLY A 12 11.08 -1.04 -10.31
N ILE A 13 10.06 -1.40 -9.56
CA ILE A 13 8.80 -1.94 -10.07
C ILE A 13 7.59 -1.17 -9.52
N CYS A 14 6.47 -1.27 -10.22
CA CYS A 14 5.15 -0.92 -9.69
C CYS A 14 4.29 -2.18 -9.64
N VAL A 15 3.50 -2.33 -8.59
CA VAL A 15 2.64 -3.49 -8.37
C VAL A 15 1.18 -3.05 -8.49
N GLU A 16 0.42 -3.74 -9.30
CA GLU A 16 -1.03 -3.56 -9.40
C GLU A 16 -1.73 -4.62 -8.54
N LEU A 17 -2.63 -4.13 -7.67
CA LEU A 17 -3.39 -4.98 -6.76
C LEU A 17 -4.87 -5.00 -7.15
N ASN A 18 -5.46 -6.18 -7.11
CA ASN A 18 -6.92 -6.31 -7.18
C ASN A 18 -7.51 -6.00 -5.80
N MET A 19 -8.06 -4.81 -5.64
CA MET A 19 -8.56 -4.33 -4.35
C MET A 19 -9.71 -5.18 -3.79
N ALA A 20 -10.55 -5.76 -4.63
CA ALA A 20 -11.62 -6.65 -4.18
C ALA A 20 -11.03 -7.92 -3.52
N HIS A 21 -9.98 -8.49 -4.12
CA HIS A 21 -9.27 -9.63 -3.55
C HIS A 21 -8.49 -9.24 -2.29
N VAL A 22 -7.84 -8.07 -2.27
CA VAL A 22 -7.15 -7.56 -1.08
C VAL A 22 -8.09 -7.44 0.10
N ILE A 23 -9.24 -6.78 -0.08
CA ILE A 23 -10.25 -6.60 0.97
C ILE A 23 -10.74 -7.96 1.46
N LYS A 24 -11.16 -8.85 0.57
CA LYS A 24 -11.64 -10.18 0.91
C LYS A 24 -10.58 -11.00 1.66
N TYR A 25 -9.31 -10.92 1.24
CA TYR A 25 -8.22 -11.64 1.87
C TYR A 25 -7.95 -11.12 3.29
N LEU A 26 -7.93 -9.81 3.47
CA LEU A 26 -7.71 -9.18 4.77
C LEU A 26 -8.86 -9.46 5.74
N ASP A 27 -10.11 -9.36 5.29
CA ASP A 27 -11.29 -9.70 6.09
C ASP A 27 -11.28 -11.16 6.55
N GLY A 28 -10.96 -12.08 5.66
CA GLY A 28 -10.89 -13.51 5.99
C GLY A 28 -9.78 -13.86 6.98
N ARG A 29 -8.68 -13.12 6.97
CA ARG A 29 -7.49 -13.42 7.77
C ARG A 29 -7.44 -12.68 9.11
N TYR A 30 -7.89 -11.45 9.14
CA TYR A 30 -7.75 -10.56 10.31
C TYR A 30 -9.08 -10.25 11.00
N GLY A 31 -10.20 -10.78 10.47
CA GLY A 31 -11.52 -10.65 11.05
C GLY A 31 -12.03 -9.22 11.11
N THR A 32 -12.81 -8.82 10.13
CA THR A 32 -13.71 -7.65 10.09
C THR A 32 -13.19 -6.33 10.64
N VAL A 33 -12.04 -5.87 10.22
CA VAL A 33 -11.64 -4.50 10.57
C VAL A 33 -10.87 -3.82 9.45
N VAL A 34 -11.13 -4.24 8.26
CA VAL A 34 -10.79 -3.44 7.10
C VAL A 34 -11.95 -2.47 6.93
N ASN A 35 -11.67 -1.19 7.02
CA ASN A 35 -12.60 -0.22 6.52
C ASN A 35 -12.74 -0.56 5.03
N ASN A 36 -13.86 -1.20 4.64
CA ASN A 36 -14.08 -1.81 3.33
C ASN A 36 -13.99 -0.83 2.15
N VAL A 37 -13.67 0.42 2.46
CA VAL A 37 -13.50 1.50 1.48
C VAL A 37 -12.19 2.17 1.79
N GLY A 38 -11.27 2.15 0.85
CA GLY A 38 -10.06 2.96 0.95
C GLY A 38 -10.41 4.42 1.23
N ILE A 39 -9.54 5.11 1.95
CA ILE A 39 -9.67 6.55 2.18
C ILE A 39 -8.89 7.28 1.11
N GLU A 40 -9.56 8.13 0.37
CA GLU A 40 -8.92 9.08 -0.53
C GLU A 40 -8.20 10.16 0.26
N VAL A 41 -6.93 10.39 -0.06
CA VAL A 41 -6.14 11.41 0.61
C VAL A 41 -6.55 12.80 0.14
N GLN A 42 -6.84 13.66 1.09
CA GLN A 42 -7.15 15.09 0.88
C GLN A 42 -5.87 15.89 0.87
N TYR A 43 -5.60 16.60 -0.22
CA TYR A 43 -4.41 17.43 -0.35
C TYR A 43 -4.71 18.87 0.06
N LYS A 44 -3.93 19.44 0.99
CA LYS A 44 -4.19 20.76 1.57
C LYS A 44 -2.93 21.61 1.67
N ASP A 45 -3.08 22.90 1.43
CA ASP A 45 -2.00 23.87 1.58
C ASP A 45 -1.72 24.22 3.04
N ILE A 46 -2.76 24.10 3.89
CA ILE A 46 -2.69 24.52 5.28
C ILE A 46 -2.90 23.32 6.19
N VAL A 47 -1.99 23.17 7.16
CA VAL A 47 -2.13 22.16 8.21
C VAL A 47 -3.25 22.59 9.15
N GLN A 48 -4.36 21.87 9.11
CA GLN A 48 -5.40 21.99 10.14
C GLN A 48 -4.90 21.26 11.39
N LYS A 49 -5.25 21.82 12.57
CA LYS A 49 -4.94 21.18 13.85
C LYS A 49 -6.25 20.85 14.56
N PRO A 50 -6.90 19.73 14.23
CA PRO A 50 -8.10 19.32 14.93
C PRO A 50 -7.81 19.16 16.42
N ASP A 51 -8.76 19.55 17.26
CA ASP A 51 -8.62 19.39 18.70
C ASP A 51 -8.82 17.90 19.06
N TYR A 52 -7.73 17.25 19.43
CA TYR A 52 -7.72 15.85 19.84
C TYR A 52 -8.71 15.56 20.98
N PHE A 53 -8.83 16.46 21.95
CA PHE A 53 -9.68 16.24 23.12
C PHE A 53 -11.16 16.47 22.83
N LYS A 54 -11.48 17.33 21.86
CA LYS A 54 -12.87 17.57 21.47
C LYS A 54 -13.42 16.52 20.51
N ASN A 55 -12.57 16.01 19.61
CA ASN A 55 -13.00 15.03 18.62
C ASN A 55 -11.86 14.13 18.17
N PHE A 56 -11.65 13.06 18.93
CA PHE A 56 -10.62 12.05 18.66
C PHE A 56 -10.76 11.39 17.28
N GLN A 57 -11.99 11.12 16.82
CA GLN A 57 -12.22 10.48 15.52
C GLN A 57 -11.77 11.39 14.37
N ASN A 58 -12.16 12.66 14.39
CA ASN A 58 -11.74 13.64 13.38
C ASN A 58 -10.23 13.86 13.38
N TYR A 59 -9.58 13.77 14.54
CA TYR A 59 -8.14 13.91 14.64
C TYR A 59 -7.43 12.73 13.94
N HIS A 60 -7.87 11.51 14.21
CA HIS A 60 -7.33 10.31 13.56
C HIS A 60 -7.58 10.31 12.05
N GLU A 61 -8.81 10.58 11.66
CA GLU A 61 -9.19 10.66 10.26
C GLU A 61 -8.36 11.71 9.52
N TYR A 62 -8.18 12.87 10.11
CA TYR A 62 -7.32 13.91 9.55
C TYR A 62 -5.88 13.44 9.35
N GLN A 63 -5.29 12.77 10.35
CA GLN A 63 -3.92 12.28 10.26
C GLN A 63 -3.71 11.25 9.13
N ILE A 64 -4.68 10.38 8.92
CA ILE A 64 -4.56 9.30 7.93
C ILE A 64 -5.07 9.70 6.54
N SER A 65 -5.86 10.74 6.42
CA SER A 65 -6.49 11.17 5.15
C SER A 65 -5.96 12.49 4.60
N THR A 66 -4.96 13.12 5.22
CA THR A 66 -4.49 14.44 4.78
C THR A 66 -3.01 14.43 4.45
N LYS A 67 -2.65 15.15 3.39
CA LYS A 67 -1.26 15.35 2.91
C LYS A 67 -1.08 16.76 2.38
N GLY A 68 0.15 17.24 2.33
CA GLY A 68 0.48 18.54 1.72
C GLY A 68 0.17 18.54 0.22
N LYS A 69 -0.28 19.70 -0.31
CA LYS A 69 -0.73 19.84 -1.70
C LYS A 69 0.36 19.52 -2.74
N ASP A 70 1.61 19.74 -2.41
CA ASP A 70 2.75 19.41 -3.29
C ASP A 70 2.79 17.92 -3.69
N TRP A 71 2.08 17.07 -2.95
CA TRP A 71 1.99 15.62 -3.19
C TRP A 71 0.71 15.20 -3.93
N GLU A 72 -0.13 16.13 -4.39
CA GLU A 72 -1.43 15.86 -5.03
C GLU A 72 -1.29 14.97 -6.28
N TYR A 73 -0.15 15.01 -6.95
CA TYR A 73 0.14 14.16 -8.10
C TYR A 73 0.17 12.65 -7.79
N GLU A 74 0.24 12.25 -6.51
CA GLU A 74 0.21 10.85 -6.11
C GLU A 74 -1.17 10.23 -6.23
N GLN A 75 -2.25 11.04 -6.09
CA GLN A 75 -3.65 10.60 -6.07
C GLN A 75 -3.84 9.40 -5.14
N GLU A 76 -3.32 9.54 -3.91
CA GLU A 76 -3.14 8.45 -2.97
C GLU A 76 -4.47 7.99 -2.37
N TRP A 77 -4.65 6.68 -2.31
CA TRP A 77 -5.68 6.01 -1.53
C TRP A 77 -5.03 5.19 -0.43
N ARG A 78 -5.59 5.23 0.76
CA ARG A 78 -5.08 4.49 1.92
C ARG A 78 -6.07 3.44 2.38
N LEU A 79 -5.57 2.19 2.46
CA LEU A 79 -6.26 1.12 3.15
C LEU A 79 -5.59 0.93 4.51
N TYR A 80 -6.37 0.92 5.58
CA TYR A 80 -5.84 0.71 6.91
C TYR A 80 -6.66 -0.35 7.66
N ILE A 81 -5.99 -1.08 8.52
CA ILE A 81 -6.59 -2.08 9.39
C ILE A 81 -6.69 -1.47 10.78
N ILE A 82 -7.90 -1.42 11.34
CA ILE A 82 -8.09 -1.05 12.73
C ILE A 82 -8.00 -2.35 13.55
N ASP A 83 -7.04 -2.43 14.45
CA ASP A 83 -6.97 -3.52 15.41
C ASP A 83 -8.06 -3.31 16.48
N PRO A 84 -9.12 -4.15 16.53
CA PRO A 84 -10.20 -4.01 17.50
C PRO A 84 -9.78 -4.44 18.92
N SER A 85 -8.51 -4.73 19.13
CA SER A 85 -8.06 -5.13 20.47
C SER A 85 -8.35 -4.03 21.49
N PRO A 86 -8.70 -4.38 22.73
CA PRO A 86 -8.99 -3.42 23.81
C PRO A 86 -7.89 -2.38 24.05
N ARG A 87 -6.69 -2.62 23.54
CA ARG A 87 -5.52 -1.74 23.66
C ARG A 87 -5.72 -0.39 22.96
N TYR A 88 -6.47 -0.35 21.84
CA TYR A 88 -6.69 0.85 21.06
C TYR A 88 -8.02 1.55 21.37
N MET A 89 -8.93 0.89 22.08
CA MET A 89 -10.23 1.49 22.43
C MET A 89 -10.19 2.38 23.66
N GLY A 90 -9.03 2.72 24.21
CA GLY A 90 -8.94 3.53 25.43
C GLY A 90 -9.53 2.89 26.69
N ILE A 91 -9.88 1.61 26.62
CA ILE A 91 -10.39 0.87 27.75
C ILE A 91 -9.19 0.58 28.69
N PRO A 92 -9.22 1.03 29.96
CA PRO A 92 -8.14 0.77 30.91
C PRO A 92 -7.98 -0.74 31.06
N PHE A 93 -6.96 -1.28 30.42
CA PHE A 93 -6.65 -2.70 30.54
C PHE A 93 -5.92 -2.93 31.85
N LYS A 94 -6.60 -3.52 32.83
CA LYS A 94 -5.95 -3.96 34.08
C LYS A 94 -5.12 -5.22 33.80
N PRO A 95 -3.78 -5.16 33.94
CA PRO A 95 -2.96 -6.35 33.78
C PRO A 95 -3.37 -7.41 34.80
N LYS A 96 -3.45 -8.65 34.33
CA LYS A 96 -3.59 -9.78 35.28
C LYS A 96 -2.37 -9.79 36.20
N LYS A 97 -2.64 -9.91 37.52
CA LYS A 97 -1.62 -9.87 38.57
C LYS A 97 -0.39 -10.72 38.19
N GLY A 98 0.78 -10.10 38.08
CA GLY A 98 2.05 -10.78 37.80
C GLY A 98 2.48 -10.81 36.31
N LYS A 99 1.82 -10.13 35.39
CA LYS A 99 2.30 -9.97 34.01
C LYS A 99 2.64 -8.52 33.72
N THR A 100 3.89 -8.28 33.35
CA THR A 100 4.32 -7.03 32.70
C THR A 100 3.87 -7.06 31.26
N TYR A 101 3.14 -6.03 30.80
CA TYR A 101 2.81 -5.88 29.39
C TYR A 101 4.01 -5.30 28.67
N ASP A 102 4.52 -6.07 27.72
CA ASP A 102 5.48 -5.55 26.76
C ASP A 102 4.72 -4.64 25.76
N TRP A 103 4.92 -3.33 25.88
CA TRP A 103 4.35 -2.30 25.00
C TRP A 103 5.02 -2.29 23.62
N LYS A 104 5.67 -3.35 23.22
CA LYS A 104 6.16 -3.46 21.85
C LYS A 104 4.98 -3.33 20.92
N ILE A 105 4.89 -2.18 20.26
CA ILE A 105 4.05 -2.00 19.08
C ILE A 105 4.58 -2.99 18.04
N THR A 106 3.98 -4.15 18.01
CA THR A 106 4.28 -5.12 16.97
C THR A 106 3.65 -4.57 15.70
N ARG A 107 4.47 -3.97 14.84
CA ARG A 107 4.02 -3.59 13.50
C ARG A 107 3.62 -4.86 12.79
N VAL A 108 2.33 -5.05 12.58
CA VAL A 108 1.81 -6.15 11.78
C VAL A 108 1.90 -5.71 10.33
N TYR A 109 2.75 -6.39 9.56
CA TYR A 109 2.74 -6.26 8.12
C TYR A 109 1.81 -7.34 7.56
N PRO A 110 0.65 -6.98 7.02
CA PRO A 110 -0.24 -7.97 6.44
C PRO A 110 0.43 -8.61 5.22
N VAL A 111 0.46 -9.94 5.20
CA VAL A 111 0.96 -10.71 4.05
C VAL A 111 -0.24 -10.97 3.15
N LEU A 112 -0.18 -10.51 1.91
CA LEU A 112 -1.22 -10.73 0.90
C LEU A 112 -1.01 -12.07 0.20
N GLY A 113 -2.10 -12.72 -0.18
CA GLY A 113 -2.07 -13.92 -1.03
C GLY A 113 -1.79 -13.56 -2.49
N GLY A 114 -1.34 -14.54 -3.28
CA GLY A 114 -1.00 -14.36 -4.68
C GLY A 114 -2.15 -13.81 -5.53
N GLU A 115 -3.38 -14.16 -5.18
CA GLU A 115 -4.61 -13.69 -5.83
C GLU A 115 -4.86 -12.18 -5.73
N CYS A 116 -4.19 -11.51 -4.79
CA CYS A 116 -4.29 -10.07 -4.65
C CYS A 116 -3.47 -9.29 -5.69
N PHE A 117 -2.52 -9.95 -6.37
CA PHE A 117 -1.60 -9.33 -7.32
C PHE A 117 -2.11 -9.53 -8.74
N GLU A 118 -2.43 -8.44 -9.43
CA GLU A 118 -2.96 -8.46 -10.79
C GLU A 118 -1.87 -8.29 -11.84
N ALA A 119 -0.99 -7.31 -11.65
CA ALA A 119 0.11 -7.07 -12.57
C ALA A 119 1.37 -6.52 -11.89
N ILE A 120 2.49 -6.68 -12.57
CA ILE A 120 3.78 -6.04 -12.25
C ILE A 120 4.22 -5.21 -13.44
N TYR A 121 4.59 -3.97 -13.19
CA TYR A 121 5.19 -3.07 -14.17
C TYR A 121 6.66 -2.93 -13.85
N LEU A 122 7.51 -3.32 -14.79
CA LEU A 122 8.96 -3.22 -14.71
C LEU A 122 9.41 -1.83 -15.14
N GLY A 123 10.27 -1.19 -14.36
CA GLY A 123 10.75 0.15 -14.66
C GLY A 123 11.57 0.22 -15.94
N ALA A 124 11.56 1.38 -16.60
CA ALA A 124 12.21 1.58 -17.89
C ALA A 124 13.75 1.40 -17.86
N MET A 125 14.34 1.48 -16.66
CA MET A 125 15.79 1.38 -16.46
C MET A 125 16.16 0.19 -15.54
N ILE A 126 15.27 -0.78 -15.38
CA ILE A 126 15.55 -2.00 -14.61
C ILE A 126 16.63 -2.83 -15.33
N SER A 127 17.57 -3.40 -14.58
CA SER A 127 18.57 -4.28 -15.17
C SER A 127 17.97 -5.62 -15.60
N ASP A 128 18.56 -6.28 -16.58
CA ASP A 128 18.08 -7.59 -17.06
C ASP A 128 18.10 -8.64 -15.96
N GLU A 129 19.09 -8.61 -15.08
CA GLU A 129 19.21 -9.53 -13.95
C GLU A 129 18.04 -9.34 -12.95
N GLU A 130 17.79 -8.10 -12.56
CA GLU A 130 16.66 -7.76 -11.66
C GLU A 130 15.32 -8.09 -12.31
N LYS A 131 15.14 -7.74 -13.60
CA LYS A 131 13.97 -8.08 -14.39
C LYS A 131 13.67 -9.58 -14.33
N GLN A 132 14.64 -10.44 -14.64
CA GLN A 132 14.46 -11.89 -14.60
C GLN A 132 14.14 -12.39 -13.18
N SER A 133 14.76 -11.82 -12.17
CA SER A 133 14.46 -12.14 -10.78
C SER A 133 13.03 -11.79 -10.38
N VAL A 134 12.57 -10.59 -10.74
CA VAL A 134 11.18 -10.15 -10.49
C VAL A 134 10.17 -11.02 -11.22
N ILE A 135 10.40 -11.33 -12.49
CA ILE A 135 9.52 -12.21 -13.29
C ILE A 135 9.36 -13.58 -12.61
N ARG A 136 10.47 -14.21 -12.20
CA ARG A 136 10.43 -15.51 -11.51
C ARG A 136 9.65 -15.45 -10.20
N LEU A 137 9.88 -14.42 -9.39
CA LEU A 137 9.17 -14.23 -8.12
C LEU A 137 7.68 -13.96 -8.33
N ALA A 138 7.33 -13.10 -9.27
CA ALA A 138 5.96 -12.77 -9.58
C ALA A 138 5.16 -14.01 -10.01
N ARG A 139 5.70 -14.82 -10.92
CA ARG A 139 5.07 -16.07 -11.38
C ARG A 139 4.99 -17.15 -10.32
N LYS A 140 5.96 -17.20 -9.40
CA LYS A 140 5.89 -18.08 -8.23
C LYS A 140 4.76 -17.69 -7.29
N LEU A 141 4.48 -16.40 -7.17
CA LEU A 141 3.41 -15.84 -6.33
C LEU A 141 2.04 -16.07 -6.97
N ASN A 142 1.91 -15.73 -8.24
CA ASN A 142 0.71 -15.91 -9.05
C ASN A 142 1.14 -16.25 -10.48
N LYS A 143 0.84 -17.48 -10.95
CA LYS A 143 1.23 -17.95 -12.30
C LYS A 143 0.58 -17.16 -13.43
N ASP A 144 -0.59 -16.57 -13.17
CA ASP A 144 -1.40 -15.86 -14.16
C ASP A 144 -1.17 -14.33 -14.11
N ILE A 145 -0.19 -13.86 -13.31
CA ILE A 145 0.13 -12.45 -13.17
C ILE A 145 0.59 -11.84 -14.49
N LYS A 146 0.03 -10.70 -14.83
CA LYS A 146 0.46 -9.95 -16.01
C LYS A 146 1.76 -9.21 -15.70
N ILE A 147 2.66 -9.17 -16.66
CA ILE A 147 3.95 -8.48 -16.51
C ILE A 147 4.13 -7.52 -17.66
N TYR A 148 4.41 -6.28 -17.34
CA TYR A 148 4.58 -5.19 -18.30
C TYR A 148 5.97 -4.58 -18.18
N GLN A 149 6.53 -4.17 -19.31
CA GLN A 149 7.76 -3.38 -19.39
C GLN A 149 7.41 -1.93 -19.71
N MET A 150 7.90 -1.03 -18.88
CA MET A 150 7.84 0.40 -19.15
C MET A 150 9.02 0.80 -20.02
N THR A 151 8.79 1.70 -21.00
CA THR A 151 9.82 2.28 -21.85
C THR A 151 9.63 3.79 -21.94
N VAL A 152 10.72 4.53 -22.13
CA VAL A 152 10.66 5.99 -22.34
C VAL A 152 10.15 6.25 -23.74
N ASN A 153 9.07 7.02 -23.85
CA ASN A 153 8.58 7.47 -25.16
C ASN A 153 9.56 8.51 -25.72
N PRO A 154 10.05 8.35 -26.97
CA PRO A 154 11.01 9.28 -27.56
C PRO A 154 10.39 10.63 -27.95
N ASP A 155 9.09 10.67 -28.20
CA ASP A 155 8.40 11.84 -28.77
C ASP A 155 7.54 12.60 -27.75
N ALA A 156 7.39 12.06 -26.52
CA ALA A 156 6.54 12.65 -25.50
C ALA A 156 7.08 12.41 -24.09
N PHE A 157 6.78 13.32 -23.16
CA PHE A 157 7.12 13.19 -21.72
C PHE A 157 6.22 12.17 -21.02
N LYS A 158 6.24 10.93 -21.48
CA LYS A 158 5.48 9.82 -20.91
C LYS A 158 6.26 8.51 -21.00
N LEU A 159 5.78 7.51 -20.29
CA LEU A 159 6.22 6.14 -20.45
C LEU A 159 5.21 5.37 -21.30
N ASP A 160 5.70 4.58 -22.20
CA ASP A 160 4.91 3.58 -22.92
C ASP A 160 4.97 2.25 -22.16
N VAL A 161 3.97 1.40 -22.36
CA VAL A 161 3.84 0.10 -21.70
C VAL A 161 3.70 -0.98 -22.77
N SER A 162 4.43 -2.09 -22.58
CA SER A 162 4.29 -3.29 -23.42
C SER A 162 4.21 -4.53 -22.53
N GLU A 163 3.38 -5.48 -22.90
CA GLU A 163 3.28 -6.74 -22.17
C GLU A 163 4.50 -7.62 -22.46
N VAL A 164 5.07 -8.19 -21.41
CA VAL A 164 6.15 -9.17 -21.52
C VAL A 164 5.52 -10.53 -21.78
N MET A 165 5.59 -10.97 -23.05
CA MET A 165 5.05 -12.27 -23.43
C MET A 165 5.70 -13.39 -22.62
N GLN A 166 4.91 -14.41 -22.33
CA GLN A 166 5.43 -15.64 -21.74
C GLN A 166 6.21 -16.38 -22.83
N ASP A 167 7.50 -16.61 -22.60
CA ASP A 167 8.19 -17.63 -23.38
C ASP A 167 7.50 -18.97 -23.06
N ALA A 168 7.00 -19.63 -24.11
CA ALA A 168 6.24 -20.88 -24.05
C ALA A 168 7.08 -22.04 -23.54
#